data_fc9b296b06110157cf531204b89566fc
#
_entry.id   fc9b296b06110157cf531204b89566fc
#
_cell.length_a   1.000
_cell.length_b   1.000
_cell.length_c   1.000
_cell.angle_alpha   90.00
_cell.angle_beta   90.00
_cell.angle_gamma   90.00
#
_symmetry.space_group_name_H-M   'P 1'
#
loop_
_entity.id
_entity.type
_entity.pdbx_description
1 polymer ?
#
loop_
_entity_poly.entity_id
_entity_poly.type
_entity_poly.pdbx_seq_one_letter_code
_entity_poly.pdbx_strand_id
1 'polypeptide(L)'
;GALLLKSIPKRMLVIGGGIIGLEMATVYSTLGSRIDIVEMMDGLMAGADRDLEKVWEKFNAHRFTNVMLKTRATNAEAKKDGIHVTFEGEKAPSAPQVYDLVLVAVGRTPNGKKINADKAGVAVDERGFIPVDSQLRTNVPHIFAIGDIVGQPMLAHKAVHEGHVAAEAAAGQKSYFDSKQIPSVAYTDPEVAWAGLTEEQCKTRGIDYEKGVFPWAASGRAIANGRDEGFTKLIFDKQTHRIIGGGIVGTHAGDLIGEVCLAIEMGADSVDIRKTIHPHPTLGESIGMAAEVAHGTCTDLPPMKKK
;
A
#
# COMPACT_ATOMS: atom_id res chain seq x y z
N GLY A 1 14.73 11.37 10.41
CA GLY A 1 15.79 11.02 9.51
C GLY A 1 15.59 11.57 8.11
N ALA A 2 15.03 10.78 7.18
CA ALA A 2 14.90 11.18 5.76
C ALA A 2 14.14 12.49 5.51
N LEU A 3 13.17 12.82 6.32
CA LEU A 3 12.40 14.09 6.22
C LEU A 3 13.15 15.32 6.76
N LEU A 4 14.32 15.16 7.34
CA LEU A 4 15.09 16.23 7.99
C LEU A 4 16.44 16.47 7.31
N LEU A 5 16.62 16.06 6.08
CA LEU A 5 17.88 16.24 5.36
C LEU A 5 18.11 17.74 5.09
N LYS A 6 19.33 18.19 5.36
CA LYS A 6 19.75 19.59 5.15
C LYS A 6 20.18 19.87 3.70
N SER A 7 20.46 18.83 2.94
CA SER A 7 20.92 18.89 1.55
C SER A 7 20.39 17.70 0.76
N ILE A 8 20.23 17.89 -0.54
CA ILE A 8 19.83 16.82 -1.45
C ILE A 8 21.07 15.99 -1.81
N PRO A 9 21.11 14.67 -1.50
CA PRO A 9 22.22 13.81 -1.86
C PRO A 9 22.31 13.67 -3.38
N LYS A 10 23.50 13.67 -3.94
CA LYS A 10 23.68 13.45 -5.40
C LYS A 10 23.36 12.01 -5.80
N ARG A 11 23.76 11.05 -4.96
CA ARG A 11 23.49 9.63 -5.16
C ARG A 11 23.01 9.00 -3.85
N MET A 12 21.84 8.38 -3.89
CA MET A 12 21.19 7.80 -2.72
C MET A 12 20.84 6.33 -2.98
N LEU A 13 21.09 5.48 -1.99
CA LEU A 13 20.59 4.12 -1.97
C LEU A 13 19.35 4.04 -1.07
N VAL A 14 18.32 3.36 -1.57
CA VAL A 14 17.15 2.95 -0.78
C VAL A 14 17.20 1.44 -0.60
N ILE A 15 17.33 0.98 0.65
CA ILE A 15 17.27 -0.42 1.03
C ILE A 15 15.86 -0.73 1.50
N GLY A 16 15.13 -1.54 0.72
CA GLY A 16 13.73 -1.90 0.90
C GLY A 16 12.80 -1.27 -0.14
N GLY A 17 12.20 -2.10 -0.98
CA GLY A 17 11.24 -1.76 -2.03
C GLY A 17 9.79 -1.70 -1.55
N GLY A 18 9.57 -1.53 -0.23
CA GLY A 18 8.25 -1.28 0.35
C GLY A 18 7.77 0.15 0.13
N ILE A 19 6.52 0.44 0.53
CA ILE A 19 5.84 1.73 0.32
C ILE A 19 6.73 2.91 0.73
N ILE A 20 7.24 2.93 1.97
CA ILE A 20 8.03 4.06 2.51
C ILE A 20 9.32 4.29 1.71
N GLY A 21 10.01 3.20 1.34
CA GLY A 21 11.23 3.30 0.54
C GLY A 21 10.97 3.94 -0.83
N LEU A 22 9.88 3.53 -1.49
CA LEU A 22 9.50 4.03 -2.81
C LEU A 22 8.97 5.46 -2.79
N GLU A 23 8.24 5.85 -1.73
CA GLU A 23 7.82 7.24 -1.52
C GLU A 23 9.02 8.16 -1.38
N MET A 24 9.98 7.80 -0.55
CA MET A 24 11.21 8.58 -0.38
C MET A 24 12.05 8.60 -1.67
N ALA A 25 12.14 7.47 -2.37
CA ALA A 25 12.81 7.40 -3.67
C ALA A 25 12.15 8.36 -4.69
N THR A 26 10.81 8.40 -4.72
CA THR A 26 10.05 9.32 -5.58
C THR A 26 10.36 10.78 -5.26
N VAL A 27 10.32 11.16 -3.98
CA VAL A 27 10.62 12.53 -3.53
C VAL A 27 12.05 12.92 -3.92
N TYR A 28 13.04 12.14 -3.53
CA TYR A 28 14.45 12.51 -3.76
C TYR A 28 14.85 12.46 -5.22
N SER A 29 14.29 11.54 -6.01
CA SER A 29 14.51 11.55 -7.48
C SER A 29 13.95 12.82 -8.12
N THR A 30 12.76 13.27 -7.68
CA THR A 30 12.15 14.52 -8.15
C THR A 30 12.99 15.74 -7.77
N LEU A 31 13.65 15.71 -6.62
CA LEU A 31 14.60 16.74 -6.18
C LEU A 31 15.96 16.67 -6.88
N GLY A 32 16.20 15.69 -7.74
CA GLY A 32 17.42 15.58 -8.56
C GLY A 32 18.46 14.56 -8.07
N SER A 33 18.16 13.77 -7.04
CA SER A 33 19.03 12.66 -6.60
C SER A 33 18.99 11.50 -7.60
N ARG A 34 20.15 10.92 -7.89
CA ARG A 34 20.23 9.60 -8.56
C ARG A 34 19.97 8.52 -7.54
N ILE A 35 18.94 7.70 -7.78
CA ILE A 35 18.46 6.70 -6.82
C ILE A 35 18.76 5.30 -7.33
N ASP A 36 19.37 4.49 -6.46
CA ASP A 36 19.39 3.03 -6.57
C ASP A 36 18.45 2.45 -5.50
N ILE A 37 17.66 1.43 -5.87
CA ILE A 37 16.75 0.71 -4.98
C ILE A 37 17.21 -0.73 -4.90
N VAL A 38 17.31 -1.31 -3.71
CA VAL A 38 17.61 -2.73 -3.50
C VAL A 38 16.49 -3.39 -2.69
N GLU A 39 15.99 -4.52 -3.21
CA GLU A 39 14.91 -5.31 -2.59
C GLU A 39 15.25 -6.81 -2.66
N MET A 40 15.09 -7.50 -1.52
CA MET A 40 15.36 -8.93 -1.41
C MET A 40 14.29 -9.79 -2.12
N MET A 41 13.08 -9.28 -2.20
CA MET A 41 11.97 -9.98 -2.83
C MET A 41 12.05 -9.87 -4.36
N ASP A 42 11.18 -10.61 -5.03
CA ASP A 42 11.06 -10.63 -6.49
C ASP A 42 10.20 -9.48 -7.06
N GLY A 43 9.69 -8.58 -6.21
CA GLY A 43 8.89 -7.43 -6.59
C GLY A 43 8.83 -6.37 -5.50
N LEU A 44 8.29 -5.23 -5.86
CA LEU A 44 8.13 -4.05 -5.02
C LEU A 44 6.73 -4.02 -4.37
N MET A 45 6.48 -3.10 -3.44
CA MET A 45 5.16 -2.85 -2.84
C MET A 45 4.48 -4.13 -2.34
N ALA A 46 5.19 -4.94 -1.54
CA ALA A 46 4.64 -6.18 -0.99
C ALA A 46 3.25 -5.94 -0.38
N GLY A 47 2.26 -6.73 -0.82
CA GLY A 47 0.86 -6.59 -0.43
C GLY A 47 -0.06 -5.97 -1.49
N ALA A 48 0.46 -5.27 -2.50
CA ALA A 48 -0.29 -4.89 -3.70
C ALA A 48 -0.30 -6.03 -4.73
N ASP A 49 -1.36 -6.10 -5.54
CA ASP A 49 -1.37 -7.01 -6.69
C ASP A 49 -0.29 -6.62 -7.71
N ARG A 50 0.34 -7.62 -8.31
CA ARG A 50 1.46 -7.44 -9.27
C ARG A 50 1.11 -6.68 -10.53
N ASP A 51 -0.15 -6.64 -10.94
CA ASP A 51 -0.58 -5.85 -12.08
C ASP A 51 -0.54 -4.33 -11.79
N LEU A 52 -0.85 -3.91 -10.56
CA LEU A 52 -0.68 -2.53 -10.10
C LEU A 52 0.80 -2.12 -10.07
N GLU A 53 1.64 -2.98 -9.48
CA GLU A 53 3.10 -2.77 -9.43
C GLU A 53 3.71 -2.58 -10.83
N LYS A 54 3.33 -3.42 -11.80
CA LYS A 54 3.86 -3.36 -13.17
C LYS A 54 3.58 -2.02 -13.88
N VAL A 55 2.44 -1.40 -13.63
CA VAL A 55 2.15 -0.06 -14.15
C VAL A 55 3.09 0.95 -13.54
N TRP A 56 3.26 0.90 -12.22
CA TRP A 56 4.18 1.75 -11.49
C TRP A 56 5.62 1.58 -11.96
N GLU A 57 6.10 0.35 -12.11
CA GLU A 57 7.44 0.04 -12.62
C GLU A 57 7.66 0.59 -14.02
N LYS A 58 6.70 0.37 -14.93
CA LYS A 58 6.77 0.85 -16.31
C LYS A 58 6.86 2.37 -16.38
N PHE A 59 6.04 3.08 -15.59
CA PHE A 59 6.04 4.54 -15.53
C PHE A 59 7.36 5.08 -14.99
N ASN A 60 7.92 4.43 -13.98
CA ASN A 60 9.13 4.84 -13.29
C ASN A 60 10.42 4.24 -13.88
N ALA A 61 10.35 3.52 -15.01
CA ALA A 61 11.51 2.84 -15.61
C ALA A 61 12.72 3.74 -15.87
N HIS A 62 12.49 5.04 -16.08
CA HIS A 62 13.55 6.03 -16.32
C HIS A 62 13.85 6.93 -15.12
N ARG A 63 13.09 6.79 -14.03
CA ARG A 63 13.24 7.63 -12.84
C ARG A 63 14.42 7.20 -11.97
N PHE A 64 14.64 5.90 -11.84
CA PHE A 64 15.66 5.33 -10.97
C PHE A 64 16.84 4.81 -11.79
N THR A 65 18.06 4.94 -11.22
CA THR A 65 19.27 4.48 -11.89
C THR A 65 19.31 2.96 -11.95
N ASN A 66 19.00 2.29 -10.82
CA ASN A 66 18.91 0.84 -10.75
C ASN A 66 17.78 0.43 -9.79
N VAL A 67 17.06 -0.64 -10.16
CA VAL A 67 16.15 -1.38 -9.27
C VAL A 67 16.65 -2.82 -9.21
N MET A 68 17.22 -3.17 -8.07
CA MET A 68 17.89 -4.45 -7.83
C MET A 68 16.98 -5.35 -7.00
N LEU A 69 16.10 -6.11 -7.67
CA LEU A 69 15.27 -7.15 -7.05
C LEU A 69 16.10 -8.40 -6.76
N LYS A 70 15.63 -9.26 -5.84
CA LYS A 70 16.30 -10.49 -5.38
C LYS A 70 17.76 -10.24 -5.00
N THR A 71 17.98 -9.07 -4.42
CA THR A 71 19.32 -8.57 -4.07
C THR A 71 19.27 -7.94 -2.68
N ARG A 72 20.30 -8.15 -1.89
CA ARG A 72 20.42 -7.58 -0.54
C ARG A 72 21.70 -6.79 -0.38
N ALA A 73 21.66 -5.74 0.41
CA ALA A 73 22.85 -5.08 0.92
C ALA A 73 23.42 -5.92 2.08
N THR A 74 24.70 -6.31 2.00
CA THR A 74 25.35 -7.17 2.99
C THR A 74 26.30 -6.40 3.92
N ASN A 75 26.83 -5.27 3.45
CA ASN A 75 27.67 -4.41 4.26
C ASN A 75 27.51 -2.95 3.84
N ALA A 76 27.64 -2.04 4.79
CA ALA A 76 27.67 -0.59 4.56
C ALA A 76 28.75 0.03 5.46
N GLU A 77 29.77 0.63 4.86
CA GLU A 77 30.91 1.22 5.53
C GLU A 77 31.04 2.70 5.18
N ALA A 78 30.99 3.58 6.18
CA ALA A 78 31.21 5.00 6.00
C ALA A 78 32.71 5.30 5.85
N LYS A 79 33.07 5.93 4.73
CA LYS A 79 34.44 6.37 4.42
C LYS A 79 34.47 7.88 4.14
N LYS A 80 35.66 8.42 3.89
CA LYS A 80 35.83 9.87 3.62
C LYS A 80 35.12 10.33 2.34
N ASP A 81 34.99 9.44 1.37
CA ASP A 81 34.44 9.68 0.05
C ASP A 81 32.96 9.26 -0.09
N GLY A 82 32.35 8.71 0.96
CA GLY A 82 30.96 8.31 0.99
C GLY A 82 30.71 6.98 1.72
N ILE A 83 29.52 6.44 1.55
CA ILE A 83 29.10 5.16 2.13
C ILE A 83 29.31 4.06 1.09
N HIS A 84 30.24 3.16 1.36
CA HIS A 84 30.52 2.02 0.51
C HIS A 84 29.61 0.86 0.85
N VAL A 85 28.76 0.41 -0.10
CA VAL A 85 27.79 -0.65 0.11
C VAL A 85 28.11 -1.85 -0.78
N THR A 86 28.14 -3.03 -0.18
CA THR A 86 28.33 -4.32 -0.86
C THR A 86 26.98 -5.02 -0.98
N PHE A 87 26.79 -5.72 -2.10
CA PHE A 87 25.52 -6.40 -2.40
C PHE A 87 25.76 -7.87 -2.73
N GLU A 88 24.71 -8.67 -2.54
CA GLU A 88 24.64 -10.08 -2.91
C GLU A 88 23.25 -10.38 -3.50
N GLY A 89 23.18 -11.16 -4.57
CA GLY A 89 21.93 -11.56 -5.23
C GLY A 89 22.01 -11.47 -6.75
N GLU A 90 20.87 -11.68 -7.41
CA GLU A 90 20.81 -11.80 -8.87
C GLU A 90 21.27 -10.54 -9.62
N LYS A 91 20.99 -9.37 -9.07
CA LYS A 91 21.34 -8.07 -9.69
C LYS A 91 22.44 -7.32 -8.93
N ALA A 92 23.20 -8.04 -8.09
CA ALA A 92 24.28 -7.42 -7.32
C ALA A 92 25.40 -6.90 -8.23
N PRO A 93 25.85 -5.65 -8.06
CA PRO A 93 27.07 -5.15 -8.70
C PRO A 93 28.28 -5.98 -8.28
N SER A 94 29.24 -6.17 -9.20
CA SER A 94 30.48 -6.92 -8.94
C SER A 94 31.45 -6.24 -7.96
N ALA A 95 31.26 -4.94 -7.71
CA ALA A 95 32.08 -4.15 -6.79
C ALA A 95 31.20 -3.29 -5.87
N PRO A 96 31.70 -2.92 -4.67
CA PRO A 96 31.01 -2.01 -3.79
C PRO A 96 30.62 -0.70 -4.50
N GLN A 97 29.42 -0.21 -4.23
CA GLN A 97 28.92 1.06 -4.74
C GLN A 97 29.03 2.15 -3.68
N VAL A 98 29.30 3.38 -4.11
CA VAL A 98 29.48 4.53 -3.21
C VAL A 98 28.26 5.45 -3.29
N TYR A 99 27.72 5.83 -2.14
CA TYR A 99 26.55 6.69 -1.99
C TYR A 99 26.83 7.84 -1.04
N ASP A 100 26.18 8.99 -1.28
CA ASP A 100 26.20 10.10 -0.33
C ASP A 100 25.28 9.84 0.87
N LEU A 101 24.20 9.08 0.64
CA LEU A 101 23.21 8.71 1.65
C LEU A 101 22.67 7.30 1.41
N VAL A 102 22.40 6.59 2.51
CA VAL A 102 21.69 5.29 2.49
C VAL A 102 20.46 5.42 3.37
N LEU A 103 19.29 5.19 2.78
CA LEU A 103 18.02 5.06 3.49
C LEU A 103 17.72 3.59 3.71
N VAL A 104 17.50 3.21 4.97
CA VAL A 104 17.06 1.86 5.35
C VAL A 104 15.57 1.89 5.65
N ALA A 105 14.77 1.22 4.79
CA ALA A 105 13.31 1.20 4.85
C ALA A 105 12.77 -0.25 4.82
N VAL A 106 13.36 -1.14 5.61
CA VAL A 106 13.08 -2.58 5.64
C VAL A 106 12.04 -3.00 6.68
N GLY A 107 11.29 -2.06 7.20
CA GLY A 107 10.20 -2.30 8.16
C GLY A 107 10.32 -1.50 9.44
N ARG A 108 9.38 -1.77 10.36
CA ARG A 108 9.26 -1.09 11.66
C ARG A 108 9.16 -2.11 12.79
N THR A 109 9.72 -1.76 13.94
CA THR A 109 9.63 -2.55 15.16
C THR A 109 8.77 -1.80 16.18
N PRO A 110 7.74 -2.44 16.78
CA PRO A 110 6.92 -1.81 17.81
C PRO A 110 7.75 -1.53 19.07
N ASN A 111 7.38 -0.49 19.79
CA ASN A 111 8.17 0.00 20.93
C ASN A 111 7.68 -0.50 22.31
N GLY A 112 6.84 -1.55 22.37
CA GLY A 112 6.29 -2.08 23.63
C GLY A 112 7.36 -2.39 24.69
N LYS A 113 8.49 -2.92 24.27
CA LYS A 113 9.62 -3.21 25.19
C LYS A 113 10.36 -1.97 25.69
N LYS A 114 10.08 -0.78 25.14
CA LYS A 114 10.79 0.47 25.44
C LYS A 114 10.01 1.45 26.32
N ILE A 115 8.74 1.15 26.63
CA ILE A 115 7.85 2.05 27.37
C ILE A 115 7.63 1.63 28.83
N ASN A 116 8.37 0.63 29.33
CA ASN A 116 8.22 0.07 30.66
C ASN A 116 6.78 -0.42 30.97
N ALA A 117 6.14 -1.05 30.00
CA ALA A 117 4.76 -1.56 30.11
C ALA A 117 4.61 -2.59 31.23
N ASP A 118 5.65 -3.34 31.55
CA ASP A 118 5.76 -4.29 32.64
C ASP A 118 5.49 -3.68 34.00
N LYS A 119 5.88 -2.39 34.23
CA LYS A 119 5.60 -1.68 35.50
C LYS A 119 4.11 -1.45 35.76
N ALA A 120 3.29 -1.46 34.71
CA ALA A 120 1.84 -1.41 34.77
C ALA A 120 1.20 -2.80 34.67
N GLY A 121 1.98 -3.87 34.62
CA GLY A 121 1.52 -5.25 34.45
C GLY A 121 1.02 -5.56 33.02
N VAL A 122 1.28 -4.68 32.05
CA VAL A 122 0.88 -4.88 30.65
C VAL A 122 1.81 -5.86 29.95
N ALA A 123 1.22 -6.89 29.36
CA ALA A 123 1.96 -7.90 28.60
C ALA A 123 2.49 -7.32 27.27
N VAL A 124 3.74 -7.68 26.95
CA VAL A 124 4.38 -7.36 25.68
C VAL A 124 4.95 -8.65 25.09
N ASP A 125 4.65 -8.94 23.84
CA ASP A 125 5.13 -10.14 23.17
C ASP A 125 6.63 -10.06 22.83
N GLU A 126 7.20 -11.17 22.33
CA GLU A 126 8.61 -11.25 21.96
C GLU A 126 9.00 -10.26 20.86
N ARG A 127 8.07 -9.88 20.00
CA ARG A 127 8.27 -8.93 18.90
C ARG A 127 8.09 -7.48 19.33
N GLY A 128 7.59 -7.22 20.54
CA GLY A 128 7.36 -5.89 21.09
C GLY A 128 5.93 -5.36 20.90
N PHE A 129 4.98 -6.20 20.47
CA PHE A 129 3.57 -5.82 20.40
C PHE A 129 2.89 -6.00 21.76
N ILE A 130 1.84 -5.22 21.98
CA ILE A 130 0.93 -5.35 23.12
C ILE A 130 -0.33 -6.04 22.61
N PRO A 131 -0.62 -7.29 23.03
CA PRO A 131 -1.86 -7.97 22.68
C PRO A 131 -3.09 -7.25 23.25
N VAL A 132 -4.14 -7.11 22.43
CA VAL A 132 -5.41 -6.48 22.81
C VAL A 132 -6.59 -7.33 22.31
N ASP A 133 -7.74 -7.15 22.95
CA ASP A 133 -9.02 -7.69 22.47
C ASP A 133 -9.66 -6.80 21.40
N SER A 134 -10.86 -7.14 20.92
CA SER A 134 -11.59 -6.35 19.92
C SER A 134 -12.07 -4.98 20.42
N GLN A 135 -12.00 -4.72 21.71
CA GLN A 135 -12.26 -3.41 22.32
C GLN A 135 -10.96 -2.63 22.59
N LEU A 136 -9.81 -3.15 22.10
CA LEU A 136 -8.46 -2.59 22.30
C LEU A 136 -8.00 -2.62 23.78
N ARG A 137 -8.61 -3.46 24.65
CA ARG A 137 -8.17 -3.66 26.03
C ARG A 137 -6.94 -4.57 26.06
N THR A 138 -5.96 -4.19 26.86
CA THR A 138 -4.81 -5.06 27.17
C THR A 138 -5.22 -6.14 28.19
N ASN A 139 -4.28 -6.96 28.61
CA ASN A 139 -4.46 -7.87 29.74
C ASN A 139 -4.77 -7.15 31.08
N VAL A 140 -4.54 -5.85 31.16
CA VAL A 140 -4.93 -4.98 32.29
C VAL A 140 -6.21 -4.23 31.90
N PRO A 141 -7.40 -4.54 32.44
CA PRO A 141 -8.70 -4.15 31.86
C PRO A 141 -8.96 -2.65 31.71
N HIS A 142 -8.27 -1.80 32.46
CA HIS A 142 -8.40 -0.33 32.38
C HIS A 142 -7.30 0.32 31.54
N ILE A 143 -6.40 -0.48 30.93
CA ILE A 143 -5.35 -0.01 30.04
C ILE A 143 -5.63 -0.49 28.61
N PHE A 144 -5.63 0.44 27.69
CA PHE A 144 -5.87 0.22 26.25
C PHE A 144 -4.60 0.45 25.47
N ALA A 145 -4.47 -0.20 24.33
CA ALA A 145 -3.37 0.06 23.37
C ALA A 145 -3.94 0.13 21.96
N ILE A 146 -3.39 1.03 21.14
CA ILE A 146 -3.82 1.29 19.76
C ILE A 146 -2.62 1.54 18.84
N GLY A 147 -2.82 1.44 17.55
CA GLY A 147 -1.86 1.82 16.51
C GLY A 147 -0.76 0.77 16.26
N ASP A 148 0.41 1.26 15.90
CA ASP A 148 1.55 0.42 15.49
C ASP A 148 1.98 -0.60 16.56
N ILE A 149 1.70 -0.32 17.83
CA ILE A 149 2.09 -1.17 18.95
C ILE A 149 1.20 -2.41 19.13
N VAL A 150 0.01 -2.45 18.54
CA VAL A 150 -0.94 -3.57 18.71
C VAL A 150 -0.90 -4.57 17.56
N GLY A 151 -0.33 -4.21 16.40
CA GLY A 151 -0.21 -5.14 15.27
C GLY A 151 -0.19 -4.49 13.89
N GLN A 152 -0.10 -5.35 12.90
CA GLN A 152 -0.17 -4.95 11.48
C GLN A 152 -1.64 -4.76 11.03
N PRO A 153 -1.88 -3.93 9.98
CA PRO A 153 -0.92 -3.03 9.35
C PRO A 153 -0.59 -1.83 10.23
N MET A 154 0.66 -1.34 10.17
CA MET A 154 1.11 -0.17 10.93
C MET A 154 0.75 1.12 10.17
N LEU A 155 -0.50 1.55 10.25
CA LEU A 155 -1.08 2.66 9.49
C LEU A 155 -1.79 3.66 10.41
N ALA A 156 -1.59 4.95 10.16
CA ALA A 156 -2.15 6.02 10.98
C ALA A 156 -3.68 6.01 11.01
N HIS A 157 -4.32 5.80 9.86
CA HIS A 157 -5.79 5.75 9.79
C HIS A 157 -6.39 4.55 10.54
N LYS A 158 -5.71 3.39 10.58
CA LYS A 158 -6.08 2.28 11.46
C LYS A 158 -6.05 2.72 12.92
N ALA A 159 -4.96 3.37 13.36
CA ALA A 159 -4.81 3.83 14.73
C ALA A 159 -5.89 4.83 15.16
N VAL A 160 -6.35 5.71 14.25
CA VAL A 160 -7.45 6.65 14.51
C VAL A 160 -8.74 5.89 14.82
N HIS A 161 -9.12 4.92 13.99
CA HIS A 161 -10.33 4.11 14.22
C HIS A 161 -10.22 3.24 15.48
N GLU A 162 -9.07 2.64 15.73
CA GLU A 162 -8.80 1.94 16.99
C GLU A 162 -8.94 2.88 18.19
N GLY A 163 -8.48 4.13 18.08
CA GLY A 163 -8.60 5.16 19.11
C GLY A 163 -10.04 5.51 19.43
N HIS A 164 -10.94 5.60 18.45
CA HIS A 164 -12.37 5.79 18.65
C HIS A 164 -12.96 4.61 19.44
N VAL A 165 -12.72 3.38 18.99
CA VAL A 165 -13.20 2.18 19.67
C VAL A 165 -12.70 2.10 21.12
N ALA A 166 -11.39 2.36 21.33
CA ALA A 166 -10.81 2.34 22.68
C ALA A 166 -11.44 3.39 23.61
N ALA A 167 -11.69 4.61 23.12
CA ALA A 167 -12.32 5.69 23.88
C ALA A 167 -13.78 5.36 24.23
N GLU A 168 -14.56 4.86 23.27
CA GLU A 168 -15.95 4.45 23.46
C GLU A 168 -16.05 3.27 24.44
N ALA A 169 -15.18 2.26 24.29
CA ALA A 169 -15.12 1.13 25.20
C ALA A 169 -14.70 1.55 26.63
N ALA A 170 -13.77 2.50 26.76
CA ALA A 170 -13.39 3.07 28.07
C ALA A 170 -14.54 3.84 28.73
N ALA A 171 -15.40 4.48 27.91
CA ALA A 171 -16.64 5.13 28.38
C ALA A 171 -17.79 4.15 28.67
N GLY A 172 -17.57 2.84 28.55
CA GLY A 172 -18.57 1.79 28.85
C GLY A 172 -19.50 1.47 27.68
N GLN A 173 -19.25 1.98 26.49
CA GLN A 173 -20.03 1.68 25.30
C GLN A 173 -19.66 0.30 24.72
N LYS A 174 -20.60 -0.32 23.99
CA LYS A 174 -20.37 -1.57 23.25
C LYS A 174 -19.80 -1.25 21.86
N SER A 175 -18.54 -0.90 21.84
CA SER A 175 -17.80 -0.62 20.58
C SER A 175 -16.72 -1.66 20.37
N TYR A 176 -16.51 -2.07 19.11
CA TYR A 176 -15.58 -3.13 18.73
C TYR A 176 -14.87 -2.75 17.43
N PHE A 177 -13.59 -3.10 17.33
CA PHE A 177 -12.83 -2.93 16.09
C PHE A 177 -13.09 -4.14 15.18
N ASP A 178 -14.04 -3.99 14.26
CA ASP A 178 -14.56 -5.02 13.37
C ASP A 178 -14.55 -4.60 11.89
N SER A 179 -13.67 -3.67 11.52
CA SER A 179 -13.56 -3.19 10.14
C SER A 179 -13.28 -4.32 9.16
N LYS A 180 -14.02 -4.36 8.04
CA LYS A 180 -13.91 -5.40 7.02
C LYS A 180 -12.65 -5.27 6.17
N GLN A 181 -12.09 -4.08 6.11
CA GLN A 181 -10.89 -3.75 5.35
C GLN A 181 -10.15 -2.56 5.96
N ILE A 182 -8.87 -2.46 5.67
CA ILE A 182 -8.02 -1.30 5.99
C ILE A 182 -7.28 -0.97 4.69
N PRO A 183 -7.49 0.23 4.09
CA PRO A 183 -6.84 0.56 2.82
C PRO A 183 -5.34 0.77 3.00
N SER A 184 -4.59 0.49 1.95
CA SER A 184 -3.18 0.83 1.82
C SER A 184 -2.98 1.75 0.64
N VAL A 185 -2.11 2.74 0.80
CA VAL A 185 -1.75 3.68 -0.26
C VAL A 185 -0.23 3.87 -0.27
N ALA A 186 0.36 3.72 -1.44
CA ALA A 186 1.71 4.19 -1.73
C ALA A 186 1.59 5.57 -2.40
N TYR A 187 2.01 6.61 -1.71
CA TYR A 187 2.01 8.00 -2.19
C TYR A 187 3.21 8.28 -3.09
N THR A 188 3.36 7.42 -4.07
CA THR A 188 4.36 7.53 -5.13
C THR A 188 3.79 8.30 -6.32
N ASP A 189 4.50 8.31 -7.45
CA ASP A 189 4.01 8.84 -8.72
C ASP A 189 4.22 7.79 -9.82
N PRO A 190 3.13 7.19 -10.39
CA PRO A 190 1.73 7.31 -9.94
C PRO A 190 1.50 6.73 -8.54
N GLU A 191 0.39 7.10 -7.90
CA GLU A 191 -0.04 6.48 -6.66
C GLU A 191 -0.53 5.05 -6.90
N VAL A 192 -0.38 4.20 -5.89
CA VAL A 192 -0.94 2.84 -5.88
C VAL A 192 -1.75 2.66 -4.61
N ALA A 193 -3.05 2.40 -4.75
CA ALA A 193 -3.96 2.21 -3.63
C ALA A 193 -4.71 0.88 -3.74
N TRP A 194 -4.94 0.21 -2.62
CA TRP A 194 -5.73 -1.03 -2.60
C TRP A 194 -6.46 -1.20 -1.26
N ALA A 195 -7.57 -1.92 -1.30
CA ALA A 195 -8.38 -2.26 -0.15
C ALA A 195 -9.00 -3.65 -0.29
N GLY A 196 -9.28 -4.31 0.83
CA GLY A 196 -9.85 -5.65 0.86
C GLY A 196 -8.88 -6.72 0.38
N LEU A 197 -9.39 -7.75 -0.26
CA LEU A 197 -8.61 -8.89 -0.74
C LEU A 197 -7.94 -8.59 -2.09
N THR A 198 -6.68 -8.99 -2.22
CA THR A 198 -5.97 -9.04 -3.49
C THR A 198 -6.32 -10.32 -4.26
N GLU A 199 -6.05 -10.35 -5.57
CA GLU A 199 -6.22 -11.57 -6.37
C GLU A 199 -5.35 -12.72 -5.83
N GLU A 200 -4.14 -12.43 -5.38
CA GLU A 200 -3.25 -13.43 -4.80
C GLU A 200 -3.82 -14.00 -3.49
N GLN A 201 -4.38 -13.14 -2.64
CA GLN A 201 -5.05 -13.59 -1.41
C GLN A 201 -6.30 -14.42 -1.71
N CYS A 202 -7.08 -14.06 -2.72
CA CYS A 202 -8.22 -14.87 -3.16
C CYS A 202 -7.76 -16.26 -3.61
N LYS A 203 -6.75 -16.35 -4.45
CA LYS A 203 -6.17 -17.63 -4.91
C LYS A 203 -5.65 -18.48 -3.75
N THR A 204 -4.88 -17.89 -2.85
CA THR A 204 -4.30 -18.59 -1.70
C THR A 204 -5.36 -19.11 -0.74
N ARG A 205 -6.48 -18.39 -0.59
CA ARG A 205 -7.60 -18.76 0.29
C ARG A 205 -8.65 -19.64 -0.41
N GLY A 206 -8.50 -19.92 -1.70
CA GLY A 206 -9.46 -20.72 -2.48
C GLY A 206 -10.80 -19.98 -2.68
N ILE A 207 -10.81 -18.65 -2.71
CA ILE A 207 -12.00 -17.85 -2.95
C ILE A 207 -12.17 -17.67 -4.45
N ASP A 208 -13.30 -18.14 -4.99
CA ASP A 208 -13.69 -17.89 -6.37
C ASP A 208 -14.13 -16.44 -6.53
N TYR A 209 -13.52 -15.74 -7.47
CA TYR A 209 -13.79 -14.33 -7.70
C TYR A 209 -13.97 -13.98 -9.18
N GLU A 210 -14.67 -12.89 -9.41
CA GLU A 210 -14.73 -12.17 -10.68
C GLU A 210 -14.04 -10.81 -10.53
N LYS A 211 -13.52 -10.27 -11.63
CA LYS A 211 -12.92 -8.94 -11.60
C LYS A 211 -13.33 -8.10 -12.78
N GLY A 212 -13.46 -6.81 -12.55
CA GLY A 212 -13.52 -5.79 -13.59
C GLY A 212 -12.30 -4.90 -13.55
N VAL A 213 -11.72 -4.63 -14.71
CA VAL A 213 -10.57 -3.76 -14.86
C VAL A 213 -10.89 -2.72 -15.92
N PHE A 214 -10.90 -1.46 -15.52
CA PHE A 214 -11.09 -0.32 -16.43
C PHE A 214 -9.75 0.42 -16.61
N PRO A 215 -9.14 0.37 -17.81
CA PRO A 215 -7.89 1.06 -18.08
C PRO A 215 -8.14 2.57 -18.20
N TRP A 216 -7.30 3.38 -17.60
CA TRP A 216 -7.44 4.84 -17.64
C TRP A 216 -7.16 5.45 -19.01
N ALA A 217 -6.51 4.71 -19.91
CA ALA A 217 -6.38 5.09 -21.32
C ALA A 217 -7.75 5.22 -22.04
N ALA A 218 -8.84 4.68 -21.45
CA ALA A 218 -10.21 4.87 -21.90
C ALA A 218 -10.97 5.96 -21.10
N SER A 219 -10.34 6.58 -20.08
CA SER A 219 -10.96 7.63 -19.28
C SER A 219 -10.72 9.00 -19.90
N GLY A 220 -11.79 9.72 -20.28
CA GLY A 220 -11.69 11.07 -20.81
C GLY A 220 -10.99 12.05 -19.85
N ARG A 221 -11.18 11.89 -18.53
CA ARG A 221 -10.50 12.72 -17.53
C ARG A 221 -9.00 12.42 -17.44
N ALA A 222 -8.62 11.15 -17.44
CA ALA A 222 -7.21 10.76 -17.38
C ALA A 222 -6.45 11.24 -18.63
N ILE A 223 -7.05 11.09 -19.81
CA ILE A 223 -6.51 11.60 -21.09
C ILE A 223 -6.36 13.13 -21.05
N ALA A 224 -7.40 13.86 -20.60
CA ALA A 224 -7.36 15.32 -20.51
C ALA A 224 -6.30 15.83 -19.52
N ASN A 225 -6.00 15.05 -18.47
CA ASN A 225 -4.95 15.37 -17.51
C ASN A 225 -3.54 15.00 -18.03
N GLY A 226 -3.41 14.28 -19.14
CA GLY A 226 -2.14 13.73 -19.62
C GLY A 226 -1.57 12.66 -18.70
N ARG A 227 -2.43 11.96 -17.93
CA ARG A 227 -2.06 10.94 -16.93
C ARG A 227 -3.01 9.74 -17.06
N ASP A 228 -2.91 9.08 -18.20
CA ASP A 228 -3.76 7.95 -18.59
C ASP A 228 -3.11 6.58 -18.37
N GLU A 229 -1.91 6.60 -17.77
CA GLU A 229 -1.28 5.37 -17.27
C GLU A 229 -2.09 4.82 -16.08
N GLY A 230 -2.34 3.55 -16.07
CA GLY A 230 -2.99 2.92 -14.94
C GLY A 230 -4.37 2.38 -15.21
N PHE A 231 -5.02 1.98 -14.14
CA PHE A 231 -6.36 1.38 -14.19
C PHE A 231 -7.03 1.36 -12.82
N THR A 232 -8.33 1.13 -12.84
CA THR A 232 -9.14 0.79 -11.67
C THR A 232 -9.56 -0.68 -11.79
N LYS A 233 -9.31 -1.47 -10.73
CA LYS A 233 -9.67 -2.88 -10.62
C LYS A 233 -10.58 -3.09 -9.43
N LEU A 234 -11.69 -3.81 -9.64
CA LEU A 234 -12.58 -4.29 -8.57
C LEU A 234 -12.62 -5.80 -8.59
N ILE A 235 -12.69 -6.41 -7.41
CA ILE A 235 -12.73 -7.85 -7.19
C ILE A 235 -14.04 -8.18 -6.47
N PHE A 236 -14.82 -9.10 -7.04
CA PHE A 236 -16.12 -9.51 -6.51
C PHE A 236 -16.10 -11.00 -6.19
N ASP A 237 -16.72 -11.38 -5.08
CA ASP A 237 -17.01 -12.77 -4.78
C ASP A 237 -17.96 -13.35 -5.83
N LYS A 238 -17.61 -14.48 -6.42
CA LYS A 238 -18.34 -15.05 -7.56
C LYS A 238 -19.72 -15.60 -7.20
N GLN A 239 -19.97 -15.94 -5.93
CA GLN A 239 -21.25 -16.48 -5.48
C GLN A 239 -22.22 -15.38 -5.05
N THR A 240 -21.73 -14.40 -4.32
CA THR A 240 -22.54 -13.33 -3.76
C THR A 240 -22.55 -12.07 -4.63
N HIS A 241 -21.64 -11.96 -5.59
CA HIS A 241 -21.36 -10.77 -6.42
C HIS A 241 -20.97 -9.52 -5.60
N ARG A 242 -20.73 -9.66 -4.29
CA ARG A 242 -20.31 -8.57 -3.43
C ARG A 242 -18.85 -8.22 -3.65
N ILE A 243 -18.54 -6.93 -3.56
CA ILE A 243 -17.16 -6.47 -3.63
C ILE A 243 -16.39 -6.98 -2.40
N ILE A 244 -15.24 -7.58 -2.66
CA ILE A 244 -14.34 -8.12 -1.62
C ILE A 244 -12.95 -7.48 -1.67
N GLY A 245 -12.64 -6.74 -2.72
CA GLY A 245 -11.38 -6.05 -2.87
C GLY A 245 -11.34 -5.15 -4.09
N GLY A 246 -10.27 -4.37 -4.18
CA GLY A 246 -10.00 -3.53 -5.33
C GLY A 246 -8.65 -2.84 -5.21
N GLY A 247 -8.18 -2.33 -6.34
CA GLY A 247 -6.93 -1.59 -6.43
C GLY A 247 -6.97 -0.57 -7.56
N ILE A 248 -6.29 0.52 -7.34
CA ILE A 248 -6.20 1.64 -8.29
C ILE A 248 -4.73 2.02 -8.43
N VAL A 249 -4.27 2.17 -9.63
CA VAL A 249 -2.96 2.77 -9.92
C VAL A 249 -3.14 3.95 -10.86
N GLY A 250 -2.64 5.11 -10.47
CA GLY A 250 -2.78 6.35 -11.22
C GLY A 250 -2.75 7.57 -10.30
N THR A 251 -2.91 8.76 -10.85
CA THR A 251 -2.98 9.99 -10.06
C THR A 251 -4.21 9.99 -9.17
N HIS A 252 -4.06 10.42 -7.90
CA HIS A 252 -5.15 10.47 -6.92
C HIS A 252 -5.78 9.11 -6.56
N ALA A 253 -5.05 8.00 -6.76
CA ALA A 253 -5.55 6.68 -6.38
C ALA A 253 -5.89 6.61 -4.88
N GLY A 254 -5.11 7.31 -4.04
CA GLY A 254 -5.34 7.42 -2.61
C GLY A 254 -6.65 8.13 -2.24
N ASP A 255 -7.07 9.13 -3.01
CA ASP A 255 -8.36 9.80 -2.82
C ASP A 255 -9.54 8.93 -3.31
N LEU A 256 -9.32 8.19 -4.40
CA LEU A 256 -10.36 7.37 -5.03
C LEU A 256 -10.66 6.07 -4.27
N ILE A 257 -9.68 5.48 -3.59
CA ILE A 257 -9.84 4.19 -2.90
C ILE A 257 -10.91 4.24 -1.80
N GLY A 258 -11.25 5.43 -1.30
CA GLY A 258 -12.27 5.63 -0.29
C GLY A 258 -13.65 5.11 -0.70
N GLU A 259 -14.04 5.23 -1.98
CA GLU A 259 -15.29 4.67 -2.50
C GLU A 259 -15.27 3.15 -2.50
N VAL A 260 -14.15 2.54 -2.88
CA VAL A 260 -13.97 1.07 -2.80
C VAL A 260 -14.07 0.59 -1.35
N CYS A 261 -13.47 1.33 -0.41
CA CYS A 261 -13.59 1.03 1.03
C CYS A 261 -15.02 1.07 1.51
N LEU A 262 -15.77 2.13 1.15
CA LEU A 262 -17.18 2.27 1.50
C LEU A 262 -18.03 1.15 0.90
N ALA A 263 -17.80 0.80 -0.36
CA ALA A 263 -18.51 -0.29 -1.02
C ALA A 263 -18.28 -1.65 -0.32
N ILE A 264 -17.04 -1.95 0.09
CA ILE A 264 -16.72 -3.17 0.86
C ILE A 264 -17.41 -3.13 2.22
N GLU A 265 -17.34 -2.01 2.94
CA GLU A 265 -17.93 -1.87 4.27
C GLU A 265 -19.45 -2.05 4.25
N MET A 266 -20.12 -1.45 3.27
CA MET A 266 -21.57 -1.57 3.04
C MET A 266 -21.98 -2.91 2.45
N GLY A 267 -21.05 -3.73 1.97
CA GLY A 267 -21.31 -5.01 1.32
C GLY A 267 -22.02 -4.86 -0.02
N ALA A 268 -21.72 -3.78 -0.75
CA ALA A 268 -22.27 -3.52 -2.08
C ALA A 268 -21.90 -4.65 -3.06
N ASP A 269 -22.74 -4.86 -4.05
CA ASP A 269 -22.47 -5.75 -5.15
C ASP A 269 -22.10 -4.97 -6.44
N SER A 270 -21.78 -5.69 -7.50
CA SER A 270 -21.40 -5.08 -8.78
C SER A 270 -22.54 -4.25 -9.40
N VAL A 271 -23.81 -4.58 -9.08
CA VAL A 271 -24.98 -3.85 -9.57
C VAL A 271 -25.13 -2.54 -8.83
N ASP A 272 -24.93 -2.50 -7.52
CA ASP A 272 -24.99 -1.28 -6.71
C ASP A 272 -23.97 -0.26 -7.22
N ILE A 273 -22.71 -0.69 -7.41
CA ILE A 273 -21.62 0.18 -7.83
C ILE A 273 -21.87 0.71 -9.26
N ARG A 274 -22.20 -0.15 -10.24
CA ARG A 274 -22.42 0.26 -11.63
C ARG A 274 -23.66 1.13 -11.84
N LYS A 275 -24.67 1.05 -10.95
CA LYS A 275 -25.86 1.89 -10.99
C LYS A 275 -25.69 3.22 -10.26
N THR A 276 -24.63 3.35 -9.47
CA THR A 276 -24.27 4.63 -8.86
C THR A 276 -23.87 5.62 -9.97
N ILE A 277 -24.56 6.77 -10.01
CA ILE A 277 -24.28 7.79 -11.02
C ILE A 277 -23.05 8.57 -10.60
N HIS A 278 -21.96 8.42 -11.36
CA HIS A 278 -20.74 9.18 -11.18
C HIS A 278 -20.74 10.44 -12.06
N PRO A 279 -20.16 11.56 -11.57
CA PRO A 279 -20.03 12.75 -12.41
C PRO A 279 -19.07 12.52 -13.57
N HIS A 280 -19.40 13.05 -14.76
CA HIS A 280 -18.59 12.95 -15.97
C HIS A 280 -18.10 14.34 -16.42
N PRO A 281 -16.80 14.50 -16.85
CA PRO A 281 -15.74 13.50 -16.80
C PRO A 281 -14.95 13.58 -15.47
N THR A 282 -14.75 12.47 -14.82
CA THR A 282 -13.96 12.37 -13.58
C THR A 282 -13.11 11.11 -13.56
N LEU A 283 -12.12 11.03 -12.64
CA LEU A 283 -11.40 9.79 -12.40
C LEU A 283 -12.27 8.80 -11.60
N GLY A 284 -13.17 9.29 -10.76
CA GLY A 284 -14.06 8.47 -9.92
C GLY A 284 -14.99 7.57 -10.72
N GLU A 285 -15.48 8.02 -11.91
CA GLU A 285 -16.33 7.19 -12.76
C GLU A 285 -15.67 5.87 -13.20
N SER A 286 -14.33 5.78 -13.14
CA SER A 286 -13.60 4.55 -13.43
C SER A 286 -13.96 3.40 -12.50
N ILE A 287 -14.48 3.69 -11.30
CA ILE A 287 -14.95 2.68 -10.32
C ILE A 287 -16.26 2.07 -10.83
N GLY A 288 -17.24 2.89 -11.23
CA GLY A 288 -18.47 2.42 -11.84
C GLY A 288 -18.22 1.64 -13.13
N MET A 289 -17.32 2.14 -13.99
CA MET A 289 -16.93 1.46 -15.24
C MET A 289 -16.22 0.13 -14.99
N ALA A 290 -15.39 0.01 -13.95
CA ALA A 290 -14.79 -1.27 -13.56
C ALA A 290 -15.87 -2.28 -13.10
N ALA A 291 -16.90 -1.82 -12.38
CA ALA A 291 -18.03 -2.68 -12.01
C ALA A 291 -18.86 -3.09 -13.25
N GLU A 292 -19.05 -2.20 -14.23
CA GLU A 292 -19.69 -2.54 -15.51
C GLU A 292 -18.88 -3.57 -16.31
N VAL A 293 -17.55 -3.47 -16.29
CA VAL A 293 -16.67 -4.48 -16.93
C VAL A 293 -16.87 -5.85 -16.28
N ALA A 294 -16.89 -5.93 -14.94
CA ALA A 294 -17.15 -7.18 -14.24
C ALA A 294 -18.52 -7.76 -14.57
N HIS A 295 -19.54 -6.91 -14.69
CA HIS A 295 -20.90 -7.30 -15.03
C HIS A 295 -21.12 -7.59 -16.53
N GLY A 296 -20.18 -7.21 -17.41
CA GLY A 296 -20.25 -7.40 -18.85
C GLY A 296 -21.14 -6.38 -19.58
N THR A 297 -21.34 -5.19 -19.00
CA THR A 297 -22.21 -4.11 -19.54
C THR A 297 -21.47 -2.83 -19.89
N CYS A 298 -20.16 -2.77 -19.72
CA CYS A 298 -19.35 -1.59 -20.06
C CYS A 298 -19.41 -1.31 -21.57
N THR A 299 -19.76 -0.06 -21.93
CA THR A 299 -19.85 0.42 -23.32
C THR A 299 -18.60 1.16 -23.79
N ASP A 300 -17.76 1.61 -22.87
CA ASP A 300 -16.56 2.41 -23.14
C ASP A 300 -15.33 1.58 -23.49
N LEU A 301 -15.46 0.27 -23.45
CA LEU A 301 -14.44 -0.68 -23.88
C LEU A 301 -14.96 -1.59 -24.99
N PRO A 302 -14.09 -2.04 -25.91
CA PRO A 302 -14.46 -3.08 -26.86
C PRO A 302 -15.02 -4.32 -26.14
N PRO A 303 -16.04 -5.00 -26.69
CA PRO A 303 -16.62 -6.16 -26.05
C PRO A 303 -15.56 -7.24 -25.85
N MET A 304 -15.46 -7.74 -24.61
CA MET A 304 -14.54 -8.84 -24.30
C MET A 304 -14.93 -10.07 -25.12
N LYS A 305 -13.96 -10.63 -25.85
CA LYS A 305 -14.18 -11.92 -26.51
C LYS A 305 -14.54 -12.95 -25.44
N LYS A 306 -15.75 -13.49 -25.50
CA LYS A 306 -16.12 -14.65 -24.65
C LYS A 306 -15.12 -15.77 -24.96
N LYS A 307 -14.38 -16.19 -23.93
CA LYS A 307 -13.52 -17.38 -24.00
C LYS A 307 -14.36 -18.63 -23.99
#